data_aac3d840dd14b170ca5af0b88b1b2db0
#
_entry.id   aac3d840dd14b170ca5af0b88b1b2db0
#
_cell.length_a   1.000
_cell.length_b   1.000
_cell.length_c   1.000
_cell.angle_alpha   90.00
_cell.angle_beta   90.00
_cell.angle_gamma   90.00
#
_symmetry.space_group_name_H-M   'P 1'
#
loop_
_entity.id
_entity.type
_entity.pdbx_description
1 polymer ?
#
loop_
_entity_poly.entity_id
_entity_poly.type
_entity_poly.pdbx_seq_one_letter_code
_entity_poly.pdbx_strand_id
1 'polypeptide(L)'
;LESCNAYESRCMSDVMGCTLRPGEFRLTKKAVEFCHITSEHKILDLGCGMGASIGFLYQNYNMKAVGIDPSEKLLGIARENCPSARFLSGTGDFLPFENDSFDFVLAECTLSLMNDIGKTLREVRRVLNNGGWFAITDVYAKKPDEAETLRSSPVVSCMRGLHDLEKLQKNLTDLGFHICILEDCSDLLKELMVKIIFQFGSMDVFWNKAAGSQTCETGTLFHQKIKQCKPGYFLMICRKDEYYG
;
A
#
# COMPACT_ATOMS: atom_id res chain seq x y z
N LEU A 1 18.03 12.49 -12.46
CA LEU A 1 17.76 12.81 -11.06
C LEU A 1 17.44 11.48 -10.37
N GLU A 2 18.26 11.07 -9.40
CA GLU A 2 17.97 9.91 -8.58
C GLU A 2 16.67 10.17 -7.82
N SER A 3 15.71 9.28 -7.96
CA SER A 3 14.45 9.34 -7.22
C SER A 3 14.70 8.95 -5.76
N CYS A 4 14.31 9.80 -4.82
CA CYS A 4 14.41 9.48 -3.39
C CYS A 4 13.19 8.68 -2.94
N ASN A 5 13.38 7.41 -2.61
CA ASN A 5 12.35 6.57 -2.03
C ASN A 5 12.16 6.95 -0.54
N ALA A 6 11.04 7.62 -0.24
CA ALA A 6 10.74 8.10 1.11
C ALA A 6 10.64 6.94 2.13
N TYR A 7 10.20 5.75 1.71
CA TYR A 7 10.06 4.57 2.59
C TYR A 7 11.38 3.97 3.05
N GLU A 8 12.47 4.23 2.33
CA GLU A 8 13.82 3.84 2.73
C GLU A 8 14.48 4.87 3.66
N SER A 9 13.81 6.01 3.89
CA SER A 9 14.28 7.06 4.81
C SER A 9 13.90 6.75 6.26
N ARG A 10 14.79 7.10 7.20
CA ARG A 10 14.49 6.99 8.63
C ARG A 10 13.30 7.86 9.05
N CYS A 11 13.05 8.99 8.36
CA CYS A 11 11.93 9.88 8.68
C CYS A 11 10.58 9.17 8.63
N MET A 12 10.37 8.25 7.68
CA MET A 12 9.11 7.51 7.58
C MET A 12 8.97 6.49 8.70
N SER A 13 10.01 5.70 8.97
CA SER A 13 9.98 4.70 10.05
C SER A 13 9.91 5.33 11.45
N ASP A 14 10.47 6.52 11.65
CA ASP A 14 10.41 7.24 12.94
C ASP A 14 8.98 7.62 13.33
N VAL A 15 8.10 7.89 12.34
CA VAL A 15 6.70 8.28 12.58
C VAL A 15 5.73 7.11 12.49
N MET A 16 5.91 6.27 11.48
CA MET A 16 4.97 5.19 11.13
C MET A 16 5.37 3.84 11.70
N GLY A 17 6.54 3.77 12.35
CA GLY A 17 7.08 2.50 12.82
C GLY A 17 7.38 1.54 11.66
N CYS A 18 7.25 0.25 11.93
CA CYS A 18 7.47 -0.80 10.92
C CYS A 18 6.34 -0.92 9.89
N THR A 19 5.16 -0.33 10.15
CA THR A 19 3.98 -0.48 9.26
C THR A 19 4.01 0.43 8.04
N LEU A 20 4.70 1.58 8.14
CA LEU A 20 4.87 2.59 7.07
C LEU A 20 3.53 3.08 6.45
N ARG A 21 2.43 3.02 7.21
CA ARG A 21 1.07 3.41 6.74
C ARG A 21 0.20 3.98 7.85
N PRO A 22 -0.89 4.70 7.51
CA PRO A 22 -1.90 5.15 8.45
C PRO A 22 -2.61 3.98 9.16
N GLY A 23 -2.89 4.15 10.45
CA GLY A 23 -3.73 3.21 11.19
C GLY A 23 -3.08 1.91 11.64
N GLU A 24 -1.79 1.73 11.35
CA GLU A 24 -1.03 0.54 11.74
C GLU A 24 -1.70 -0.76 11.25
N PHE A 25 -2.13 -1.65 12.15
CA PHE A 25 -2.77 -2.93 11.82
C PHE A 25 -4.30 -2.90 11.89
N ARG A 26 -4.92 -1.74 12.17
CA ARG A 26 -6.39 -1.63 12.32
C ARG A 26 -7.15 -2.13 11.09
N LEU A 27 -6.70 -1.76 9.90
CA LEU A 27 -7.36 -2.16 8.66
C LEU A 27 -6.97 -3.56 8.20
N THR A 28 -5.73 -3.99 8.45
CA THR A 28 -5.30 -5.39 8.26
C THR A 28 -6.19 -6.35 9.04
N LYS A 29 -6.37 -6.06 10.35
CA LYS A 29 -7.25 -6.83 11.23
C LYS A 29 -8.68 -6.89 10.68
N LYS A 30 -9.25 -5.71 10.33
CA LYS A 30 -10.60 -5.61 9.77
C LYS A 30 -10.77 -6.44 8.49
N ALA A 31 -9.79 -6.39 7.58
CA ALA A 31 -9.82 -7.16 6.34
C ALA A 31 -9.78 -8.67 6.59
N VAL A 32 -8.88 -9.14 7.48
CA VAL A 32 -8.77 -10.56 7.86
C VAL A 32 -10.06 -11.08 8.48
N GLU A 33 -10.65 -10.31 9.41
CA GLU A 33 -11.90 -10.68 10.08
C GLU A 33 -13.10 -10.70 9.12
N PHE A 34 -13.21 -9.69 8.25
CA PHE A 34 -14.29 -9.62 7.26
C PHE A 34 -14.23 -10.76 6.24
N CYS A 35 -13.03 -11.07 5.74
CA CYS A 35 -12.82 -12.14 4.77
C CYS A 35 -12.79 -13.54 5.41
N HIS A 36 -12.92 -13.65 6.71
CA HIS A 36 -12.81 -14.92 7.47
C HIS A 36 -11.52 -15.69 7.14
N ILE A 37 -10.40 -14.96 7.01
CA ILE A 37 -9.10 -15.59 6.71
C ILE A 37 -8.63 -16.39 7.92
N THR A 38 -8.08 -17.57 7.66
CA THR A 38 -7.56 -18.52 8.66
C THR A 38 -6.12 -18.93 8.33
N SER A 39 -5.50 -19.69 9.22
CA SER A 39 -4.14 -20.25 9.01
C SER A 39 -4.01 -21.21 7.84
N GLU A 40 -5.12 -21.72 7.31
CA GLU A 40 -5.15 -22.63 6.15
C GLU A 40 -5.07 -21.90 4.81
N HIS A 41 -5.38 -20.58 4.81
CA HIS A 41 -5.36 -19.79 3.58
C HIS A 41 -3.94 -19.39 3.19
N LYS A 42 -3.69 -19.38 1.89
CA LYS A 42 -2.45 -18.89 1.27
C LYS A 42 -2.56 -17.40 1.06
N ILE A 43 -1.66 -16.65 1.68
CA ILE A 43 -1.70 -15.19 1.73
C ILE A 43 -0.50 -14.61 0.98
N LEU A 44 -0.76 -13.60 0.12
CA LEU A 44 0.26 -12.76 -0.50
C LEU A 44 0.16 -11.33 0.06
N ASP A 45 1.27 -10.81 0.57
CA ASP A 45 1.44 -9.39 0.92
C ASP A 45 2.20 -8.68 -0.21
N LEU A 46 1.47 -7.91 -1.02
CA LEU A 46 1.98 -7.18 -2.18
C LEU A 46 2.50 -5.82 -1.75
N GLY A 47 3.80 -5.58 -1.91
CA GLY A 47 4.49 -4.41 -1.37
C GLY A 47 4.69 -4.54 0.13
N CYS A 48 5.23 -5.68 0.56
CA CYS A 48 5.33 -6.06 1.98
C CYS A 48 6.31 -5.20 2.81
N GLY A 49 7.14 -4.37 2.17
CA GLY A 49 8.10 -3.51 2.84
C GLY A 49 8.96 -4.26 3.86
N MET A 50 8.93 -3.82 5.11
CA MET A 50 9.67 -4.44 6.23
C MET A 50 8.98 -5.68 6.85
N GLY A 51 7.95 -6.24 6.21
CA GLY A 51 7.26 -7.45 6.64
C GLY A 51 6.32 -7.29 7.82
N ALA A 52 5.91 -6.05 8.14
CA ALA A 52 5.11 -5.77 9.34
C ALA A 52 3.77 -6.50 9.35
N SER A 53 3.03 -6.51 8.22
CA SER A 53 1.75 -7.22 8.09
C SER A 53 1.93 -8.73 8.23
N ILE A 54 2.98 -9.29 7.65
CA ILE A 54 3.31 -10.71 7.75
C ILE A 54 3.61 -11.10 9.20
N GLY A 55 4.42 -10.29 9.90
CA GLY A 55 4.69 -10.50 11.32
C GLY A 55 3.44 -10.43 12.18
N PHE A 56 2.57 -9.45 11.94
CA PHE A 56 1.29 -9.30 12.62
C PHE A 56 0.36 -10.51 12.39
N LEU A 57 0.22 -10.97 11.15
CA LEU A 57 -0.60 -12.12 10.80
C LEU A 57 -0.08 -13.41 11.48
N TYR A 58 1.23 -13.59 11.50
CA TYR A 58 1.82 -14.75 12.16
C TYR A 58 1.64 -14.71 13.68
N GLN A 59 1.95 -13.58 14.34
CA GLN A 59 1.90 -13.46 15.80
C GLN A 59 0.49 -13.55 16.37
N ASN A 60 -0.50 -12.98 15.69
CA ASN A 60 -1.86 -12.87 16.22
C ASN A 60 -2.82 -13.96 15.75
N TYR A 61 -2.54 -14.58 14.59
CA TYR A 61 -3.46 -15.54 13.96
C TYR A 61 -2.78 -16.84 13.53
N ASN A 62 -1.47 -16.98 13.76
CA ASN A 62 -0.66 -18.12 13.27
C ASN A 62 -0.77 -18.34 11.76
N MET A 63 -0.99 -17.25 11.00
CA MET A 63 -1.09 -17.27 9.54
C MET A 63 0.28 -17.12 8.91
N LYS A 64 0.51 -17.86 7.81
CA LYS A 64 1.73 -17.73 7.00
C LYS A 64 1.42 -16.96 5.73
N ALA A 65 2.24 -15.96 5.43
CA ALA A 65 2.12 -15.18 4.21
C ALA A 65 3.45 -15.13 3.46
N VAL A 66 3.36 -14.94 2.14
CA VAL A 66 4.49 -14.64 1.28
C VAL A 66 4.51 -13.14 1.01
N GLY A 67 5.66 -12.49 1.16
CA GLY A 67 5.83 -11.07 0.85
C GLY A 67 6.57 -10.87 -0.47
N ILE A 68 6.18 -9.84 -1.23
CA ILE A 68 6.91 -9.38 -2.41
C ILE A 68 7.07 -7.85 -2.34
N ASP A 69 8.30 -7.37 -2.59
CA ASP A 69 8.62 -5.93 -2.58
C ASP A 69 9.82 -5.68 -3.52
N PRO A 70 9.90 -4.54 -4.25
CA PRO A 70 11.05 -4.24 -5.08
C PRO A 70 12.30 -3.79 -4.30
N SER A 71 12.18 -3.36 -3.05
CA SER A 71 13.29 -2.84 -2.23
C SER A 71 14.02 -3.95 -1.49
N GLU A 72 15.17 -4.37 -1.98
CA GLU A 72 16.03 -5.32 -1.27
C GLU A 72 16.46 -4.81 0.12
N LYS A 73 16.54 -3.50 0.31
CA LYS A 73 16.84 -2.90 1.61
C LYS A 73 15.71 -3.17 2.62
N LEU A 74 14.46 -2.98 2.22
CA LEU A 74 13.31 -3.26 3.09
C LEU A 74 13.14 -4.76 3.30
N LEU A 75 13.34 -5.57 2.26
CA LEU A 75 13.33 -7.04 2.36
C LEU A 75 14.41 -7.58 3.29
N GLY A 76 15.59 -6.95 3.36
CA GLY A 76 16.61 -7.29 4.34
C GLY A 76 16.09 -7.18 5.77
N ILE A 77 15.42 -6.06 6.09
CA ILE A 77 14.79 -5.83 7.39
C ILE A 77 13.63 -6.82 7.63
N ALA A 78 12.84 -7.10 6.58
CA ALA A 78 11.71 -8.04 6.67
C ALA A 78 12.19 -9.45 7.06
N ARG A 79 13.28 -9.92 6.46
CA ARG A 79 13.89 -11.24 6.76
C ARG A 79 14.41 -11.32 8.20
N GLU A 80 14.94 -10.21 8.73
CA GLU A 80 15.36 -10.12 10.15
C GLU A 80 14.16 -10.14 11.08
N ASN A 81 13.09 -9.39 10.76
CA ASN A 81 11.88 -9.31 11.57
C ASN A 81 11.06 -10.60 11.57
N CYS A 82 11.03 -11.32 10.45
CA CYS A 82 10.21 -12.52 10.24
C CYS A 82 11.02 -13.63 9.55
N PRO A 83 12.00 -14.26 10.24
CA PRO A 83 12.92 -15.23 9.62
C PRO A 83 12.25 -16.47 9.03
N SER A 84 11.06 -16.82 9.54
CA SER A 84 10.28 -17.98 9.07
C SER A 84 9.39 -17.70 7.85
N ALA A 85 9.26 -16.43 7.45
CA ALA A 85 8.44 -16.05 6.31
C ALA A 85 9.25 -16.03 5.01
N ARG A 86 8.55 -16.18 3.88
CA ARG A 86 9.15 -16.12 2.55
C ARG A 86 9.01 -14.72 1.98
N PHE A 87 10.13 -14.11 1.59
CA PHE A 87 10.20 -12.81 0.96
C PHE A 87 10.89 -12.89 -0.40
N LEU A 88 10.28 -12.29 -1.41
CA LEU A 88 10.75 -12.24 -2.79
C LEU A 88 10.96 -10.80 -3.25
N SER A 89 12.02 -10.57 -4.01
CA SER A 89 12.20 -9.32 -4.73
C SER A 89 11.37 -9.33 -6.01
N GLY A 90 10.58 -8.29 -6.24
CA GLY A 90 9.74 -8.18 -7.44
C GLY A 90 8.74 -7.05 -7.37
N THR A 91 8.05 -6.84 -8.48
CA THR A 91 7.06 -5.78 -8.67
C THR A 91 5.67 -6.37 -8.92
N GLY A 92 4.63 -5.57 -8.67
CA GLY A 92 3.25 -6.04 -8.79
C GLY A 92 2.79 -6.30 -10.23
N ASP A 93 3.49 -5.77 -11.23
CA ASP A 93 3.19 -5.96 -12.65
C ASP A 93 3.74 -7.27 -13.24
N PHE A 94 4.50 -8.01 -12.46
CA PHE A 94 4.97 -9.36 -12.76
C PHE A 94 5.15 -10.16 -11.48
N LEU A 95 4.15 -10.99 -11.13
CA LEU A 95 4.18 -11.83 -9.94
C LEU A 95 4.73 -13.23 -10.30
N PRO A 96 5.83 -13.68 -9.65
CA PRO A 96 6.49 -14.95 -9.96
C PRO A 96 5.76 -16.15 -9.32
N PHE A 97 4.44 -16.20 -9.47
CA PHE A 97 3.56 -17.22 -8.93
C PHE A 97 2.68 -17.80 -10.05
N GLU A 98 2.24 -19.02 -9.88
CA GLU A 98 1.28 -19.67 -10.78
C GLU A 98 -0.11 -19.02 -10.67
N ASN A 99 -0.98 -19.29 -11.64
CA ASN A 99 -2.37 -18.90 -11.56
C ASN A 99 -3.03 -19.56 -10.34
N ASP A 100 -4.02 -18.90 -9.77
CA ASP A 100 -4.86 -19.46 -8.71
C ASP A 100 -4.02 -20.05 -7.54
N SER A 101 -3.04 -19.27 -7.06
CA SER A 101 -2.07 -19.68 -6.02
C SER A 101 -2.39 -19.17 -4.63
N PHE A 102 -3.25 -18.14 -4.51
CA PHE A 102 -3.53 -17.46 -3.26
C PHE A 102 -5.04 -17.32 -3.01
N ASP A 103 -5.42 -17.43 -1.75
CA ASP A 103 -6.80 -17.24 -1.29
C ASP A 103 -7.04 -15.77 -0.87
N PHE A 104 -5.97 -15.08 -0.47
CA PHE A 104 -6.03 -13.69 -0.03
C PHE A 104 -4.78 -12.92 -0.50
N VAL A 105 -5.00 -11.78 -1.15
CA VAL A 105 -3.96 -10.81 -1.48
C VAL A 105 -4.21 -9.53 -0.68
N LEU A 106 -3.18 -9.05 -0.02
CA LEU A 106 -3.17 -7.79 0.73
C LEU A 106 -2.28 -6.79 0.00
N ALA A 107 -2.76 -5.56 -0.19
CA ALA A 107 -1.99 -4.45 -0.76
C ALA A 107 -2.23 -3.19 0.08
N GLU A 108 -1.26 -2.84 0.93
CA GLU A 108 -1.38 -1.76 1.90
C GLU A 108 -0.41 -0.62 1.58
N CYS A 109 -0.92 0.55 1.17
CA CYS A 109 -0.15 1.72 0.70
C CYS A 109 0.85 1.38 -0.42
N THR A 110 0.47 0.50 -1.33
CA THR A 110 1.38 -0.01 -2.36
C THR A 110 0.88 0.19 -3.79
N LEU A 111 -0.45 0.13 -4.05
CA LEU A 111 -0.98 0.31 -5.41
C LEU A 111 -0.70 1.71 -5.96
N SER A 112 -0.70 2.73 -5.10
CA SER A 112 -0.33 4.11 -5.43
C SER A 112 1.14 4.27 -5.85
N LEU A 113 1.98 3.28 -5.57
CA LEU A 113 3.40 3.25 -5.97
C LEU A 113 3.64 2.52 -7.29
N MET A 114 2.63 1.80 -7.81
CA MET A 114 2.78 0.99 -9.03
C MET A 114 2.89 1.86 -10.27
N ASN A 115 3.81 1.50 -11.17
CA ASN A 115 3.97 2.18 -12.45
C ASN A 115 2.81 1.90 -13.41
N ASP A 116 2.36 0.65 -13.47
CA ASP A 116 1.20 0.20 -14.26
C ASP A 116 0.21 -0.54 -13.34
N ILE A 117 -0.74 0.22 -12.81
CA ILE A 117 -1.78 -0.33 -11.95
C ILE A 117 -2.67 -1.36 -12.68
N GLY A 118 -2.93 -1.14 -13.97
CA GLY A 118 -3.74 -2.05 -14.76
C GLY A 118 -3.08 -3.43 -14.91
N LYS A 119 -1.78 -3.46 -15.13
CA LYS A 119 -0.99 -4.70 -15.13
C LYS A 119 -1.01 -5.37 -13.76
N THR A 120 -0.76 -4.60 -12.71
CA THR A 120 -0.76 -5.10 -11.33
C THR A 120 -2.11 -5.75 -10.97
N LEU A 121 -3.22 -5.10 -11.28
CA LEU A 121 -4.54 -5.64 -11.01
C LEU A 121 -4.82 -6.94 -11.80
N ARG A 122 -4.35 -7.06 -13.05
CA ARG A 122 -4.43 -8.31 -13.83
C ARG A 122 -3.60 -9.43 -13.19
N GLU A 123 -2.40 -9.12 -12.71
CA GLU A 123 -1.54 -10.10 -12.03
C GLU A 123 -2.16 -10.55 -10.70
N VAL A 124 -2.68 -9.62 -9.90
CA VAL A 124 -3.40 -9.96 -8.66
C VAL A 124 -4.58 -10.90 -8.98
N ARG A 125 -5.39 -10.56 -10.01
CA ARG A 125 -6.48 -11.44 -10.43
C ARG A 125 -6.00 -12.82 -10.87
N ARG A 126 -4.90 -12.88 -11.62
CA ARG A 126 -4.33 -14.13 -12.11
C ARG A 126 -3.90 -15.06 -10.97
N VAL A 127 -3.23 -14.51 -9.97
CA VAL A 127 -2.70 -15.32 -8.86
C VAL A 127 -3.72 -15.64 -7.78
N LEU A 128 -4.85 -14.93 -7.71
CA LEU A 128 -5.93 -15.22 -6.79
C LEU A 128 -6.74 -16.44 -7.26
N ASN A 129 -7.09 -17.33 -6.33
CA ASN A 129 -8.07 -18.37 -6.51
C ASN A 129 -9.45 -17.79 -6.86
N ASN A 130 -10.29 -18.56 -7.56
CA ASN A 130 -11.70 -18.18 -7.77
C ASN A 130 -12.38 -18.04 -6.40
N GLY A 131 -13.14 -16.96 -6.21
CA GLY A 131 -13.70 -16.61 -4.90
C GLY A 131 -12.70 -16.09 -3.88
N GLY A 132 -11.42 -15.92 -4.25
CA GLY A 132 -10.38 -15.35 -3.40
C GLY A 132 -10.58 -13.86 -3.15
N TRP A 133 -9.95 -13.35 -2.10
CA TRP A 133 -10.13 -12.00 -1.60
C TRP A 133 -8.94 -11.09 -1.90
N PHE A 134 -9.25 -9.86 -2.26
CA PHE A 134 -8.27 -8.80 -2.44
C PHE A 134 -8.60 -7.62 -1.53
N ALA A 135 -7.75 -7.35 -0.54
CA ALA A 135 -7.89 -6.22 0.36
C ALA A 135 -6.86 -5.13 0.02
N ILE A 136 -7.36 -3.92 -0.14
CA ILE A 136 -6.60 -2.74 -0.52
C ILE A 136 -6.80 -1.67 0.55
N THR A 137 -5.71 -1.13 1.09
CA THR A 137 -5.74 0.12 1.84
C THR A 137 -4.76 1.08 1.19
N ASP A 138 -5.23 2.26 0.78
CA ASP A 138 -4.34 3.20 0.09
C ASP A 138 -4.88 4.64 0.14
N VAL A 139 -4.12 5.55 -0.40
CA VAL A 139 -4.44 6.97 -0.47
C VAL A 139 -5.20 7.30 -1.76
N TYR A 140 -6.12 8.25 -1.69
CA TYR A 140 -6.87 8.72 -2.84
C TYR A 140 -7.01 10.24 -2.86
N ALA A 141 -7.29 10.79 -4.03
CA ALA A 141 -7.56 12.21 -4.20
C ALA A 141 -9.09 12.46 -4.17
N LYS A 142 -9.54 13.38 -3.30
CA LYS A 142 -10.92 13.91 -3.37
C LYS A 142 -11.10 14.86 -4.56
N LYS A 143 -9.98 15.32 -5.14
CA LYS A 143 -9.90 16.08 -6.39
C LYS A 143 -8.92 15.38 -7.33
N PRO A 144 -9.35 14.35 -8.07
CA PRO A 144 -8.45 13.51 -8.86
C PRO A 144 -7.78 14.27 -10.01
N ASP A 145 -8.43 15.29 -10.58
CA ASP A 145 -7.85 16.11 -11.66
C ASP A 145 -6.55 16.82 -11.24
N GLU A 146 -6.41 17.15 -9.95
CA GLU A 146 -5.22 17.80 -9.40
C GLU A 146 -4.08 16.80 -9.15
N ALA A 147 -4.36 15.50 -9.10
CA ALA A 147 -3.39 14.47 -8.72
C ALA A 147 -2.35 14.18 -9.82
N GLU A 148 -2.65 14.46 -11.08
CA GLU A 148 -1.73 14.20 -12.19
C GLU A 148 -0.41 14.95 -12.03
N THR A 149 -0.46 16.15 -11.47
CA THR A 149 0.74 16.97 -11.22
C THR A 149 1.70 16.38 -10.19
N LEU A 150 1.22 15.45 -9.34
CA LEU A 150 2.05 14.76 -8.33
C LEU A 150 2.90 13.66 -8.95
N ARG A 151 2.46 13.02 -10.03
CA ARG A 151 3.16 11.87 -10.65
C ARG A 151 4.57 12.20 -11.12
N SER A 152 4.82 13.44 -11.50
CA SER A 152 6.13 13.94 -11.93
C SER A 152 7.06 14.34 -10.77
N SER A 153 6.61 14.23 -9.52
CA SER A 153 7.42 14.58 -8.35
C SER A 153 8.62 13.64 -8.20
N PRO A 154 9.81 14.16 -7.85
CA PRO A 154 10.96 13.33 -7.53
C PRO A 154 10.81 12.58 -6.19
N VAL A 155 9.86 12.99 -5.34
CA VAL A 155 9.58 12.34 -4.04
C VAL A 155 8.75 11.09 -4.29
N VAL A 156 9.35 9.91 -4.13
CA VAL A 156 8.65 8.62 -4.28
C VAL A 156 7.96 8.28 -2.95
N SER A 157 6.65 8.44 -2.93
CA SER A 157 5.78 8.04 -1.81
C SER A 157 4.38 7.71 -2.35
N CYS A 158 3.53 7.05 -1.55
CA CYS A 158 2.13 6.77 -1.93
C CYS A 158 1.38 8.05 -2.33
N MET A 159 1.70 9.20 -1.72
CA MET A 159 1.09 10.48 -2.06
C MET A 159 1.35 10.95 -3.51
N ARG A 160 2.36 10.40 -4.19
CA ARG A 160 2.60 10.68 -5.60
C ARG A 160 1.56 10.05 -6.53
N GLY A 161 0.97 8.94 -6.12
CA GLY A 161 0.03 8.14 -6.91
C GLY A 161 -1.37 8.10 -6.32
N LEU A 162 -1.86 9.21 -5.73
CA LEU A 162 -3.22 9.30 -5.22
C LEU A 162 -4.22 8.74 -6.22
N HIS A 163 -5.04 7.78 -5.77
CA HIS A 163 -6.02 7.15 -6.64
C HIS A 163 -7.20 8.07 -6.94
N ASP A 164 -7.70 7.97 -8.17
CA ASP A 164 -9.08 8.27 -8.49
C ASP A 164 -9.91 7.02 -8.13
N LEU A 165 -10.77 7.12 -7.11
CA LEU A 165 -11.52 5.96 -6.61
C LEU A 165 -12.53 5.44 -7.62
N GLU A 166 -13.17 6.30 -8.40
CA GLU A 166 -14.14 5.87 -9.43
C GLU A 166 -13.44 5.06 -10.52
N LYS A 167 -12.28 5.55 -10.96
CA LYS A 167 -11.45 4.83 -11.94
C LYS A 167 -10.91 3.52 -11.41
N LEU A 168 -10.48 3.49 -10.13
CA LEU A 168 -9.99 2.26 -9.50
C LEU A 168 -11.11 1.22 -9.38
N GLN A 169 -12.31 1.63 -8.93
CA GLN A 169 -13.48 0.75 -8.84
C GLN A 169 -13.85 0.19 -10.23
N LYS A 170 -13.90 1.06 -11.25
CA LYS A 170 -14.17 0.64 -12.62
C LYS A 170 -13.15 -0.39 -13.11
N ASN A 171 -11.86 -0.16 -12.91
CA ASN A 171 -10.82 -1.09 -13.33
C ASN A 171 -10.96 -2.47 -12.66
N LEU A 172 -11.32 -2.49 -11.38
CA LEU A 172 -11.52 -3.74 -10.64
C LEU A 172 -12.77 -4.49 -11.14
N THR A 173 -13.89 -3.80 -11.33
CA THR A 173 -15.11 -4.42 -11.83
C THR A 173 -14.95 -4.90 -13.28
N ASP A 174 -14.29 -4.15 -14.15
CA ASP A 174 -13.96 -4.55 -15.52
C ASP A 174 -13.05 -5.81 -15.55
N LEU A 175 -12.31 -6.08 -14.47
CA LEU A 175 -11.50 -7.29 -14.31
C LEU A 175 -12.26 -8.42 -13.59
N GLY A 176 -13.56 -8.33 -13.33
CA GLY A 176 -14.33 -9.37 -12.66
C GLY A 176 -14.04 -9.47 -11.17
N PHE A 177 -13.83 -8.35 -10.49
CA PHE A 177 -13.87 -8.25 -9.06
C PHE A 177 -15.21 -7.67 -8.59
N HIS A 178 -15.82 -8.31 -7.62
CA HIS A 178 -16.95 -7.76 -6.88
C HIS A 178 -16.45 -6.96 -5.68
N ILE A 179 -16.78 -5.67 -5.60
CA ILE A 179 -16.41 -4.79 -4.48
C ILE A 179 -17.40 -5.02 -3.35
N CYS A 180 -16.94 -5.63 -2.23
CA CYS A 180 -17.76 -5.94 -1.09
C CYS A 180 -17.74 -4.81 -0.04
N ILE A 181 -16.60 -4.14 0.12
CA ILE A 181 -16.43 -2.98 1.01
C ILE A 181 -15.69 -1.88 0.27
N LEU A 182 -16.17 -0.65 0.44
CA LEU A 182 -15.43 0.59 0.20
C LEU A 182 -15.73 1.54 1.33
N GLU A 183 -14.72 1.87 2.14
CA GLU A 183 -14.86 2.70 3.32
C GLU A 183 -13.84 3.84 3.31
N ASP A 184 -14.29 5.07 3.60
CA ASP A 184 -13.40 6.21 3.82
C ASP A 184 -12.80 6.13 5.22
N CYS A 185 -11.50 5.90 5.27
CA CYS A 185 -10.69 5.81 6.49
C CYS A 185 -9.79 7.05 6.66
N SER A 186 -10.18 8.20 6.09
CA SER A 186 -9.36 9.42 6.08
C SER A 186 -9.00 9.94 7.48
N ASP A 187 -9.74 9.56 8.51
CA ASP A 187 -9.40 9.93 9.89
C ASP A 187 -8.07 9.29 10.34
N LEU A 188 -7.75 8.08 9.86
CA LEU A 188 -6.46 7.45 10.12
C LEU A 188 -5.29 8.25 9.49
N LEU A 189 -5.51 8.80 8.31
CA LEU A 189 -4.53 9.68 7.66
C LEU A 189 -4.36 10.98 8.44
N LYS A 190 -5.44 11.57 8.94
CA LYS A 190 -5.39 12.77 9.79
C LYS A 190 -4.64 12.50 11.10
N GLU A 191 -4.90 11.36 11.76
CA GLU A 191 -4.17 10.94 12.96
C GLU A 191 -2.65 10.86 12.68
N LEU A 192 -2.26 10.28 11.54
CA LEU A 192 -0.87 10.22 11.12
C LEU A 192 -0.29 11.61 10.87
N MET A 193 -1.03 12.49 10.18
CA MET A 193 -0.58 13.88 9.93
C MET A 193 -0.34 14.64 11.24
N VAL A 194 -1.21 14.45 12.25
CA VAL A 194 -1.03 15.04 13.58
C VAL A 194 0.24 14.51 14.24
N LYS A 195 0.51 13.19 14.20
CA LYS A 195 1.76 12.59 14.71
C LYS A 195 2.99 13.20 14.01
N ILE A 196 2.95 13.35 12.68
CA ILE A 196 4.02 13.98 11.90
C ILE A 196 4.27 15.41 12.34
N ILE A 197 3.21 16.22 12.46
CA ILE A 197 3.32 17.62 12.86
C ILE A 197 3.89 17.72 14.28
N PHE A 198 3.44 16.86 15.20
CA PHE A 198 3.94 16.85 16.57
C PHE A 198 5.44 16.51 16.65
N GLN A 199 5.92 15.59 15.80
CA GLN A 199 7.31 15.14 15.81
C GLN A 199 8.26 16.07 15.03
N PHE A 200 7.80 16.64 13.91
CA PHE A 200 8.63 17.43 12.99
C PHE A 200 8.33 18.92 13.01
N GLY A 201 7.31 19.35 13.75
CA GLY A 201 6.86 20.74 13.81
C GLY A 201 5.95 21.16 12.64
N SER A 202 6.13 20.61 11.44
CA SER A 202 5.24 20.83 10.30
C SER A 202 5.36 19.73 9.24
N MET A 203 4.34 19.62 8.38
CA MET A 203 4.37 18.74 7.22
C MET A 203 5.43 19.15 6.18
N ASP A 204 5.72 20.43 6.05
CA ASP A 204 6.77 20.91 5.13
C ASP A 204 8.15 20.44 5.58
N VAL A 205 8.46 20.51 6.87
CA VAL A 205 9.72 19.99 7.42
C VAL A 205 9.82 18.49 7.21
N PHE A 206 8.74 17.75 7.45
CA PHE A 206 8.72 16.32 7.22
C PHE A 206 9.01 15.96 5.75
N TRP A 207 8.27 16.57 4.80
CA TRP A 207 8.46 16.28 3.38
C TRP A 207 9.83 16.70 2.85
N ASN A 208 10.39 17.81 3.36
CA ASN A 208 11.75 18.22 3.02
C ASN A 208 12.80 17.21 3.49
N LYS A 209 12.63 16.63 4.69
CA LYS A 209 13.49 15.55 5.18
C LYS A 209 13.29 14.24 4.38
N ALA A 210 12.05 13.88 4.09
CA ALA A 210 11.72 12.68 3.32
C ALA A 210 12.21 12.75 1.87
N ALA A 211 12.29 13.96 1.29
CA ALA A 211 12.79 14.19 -0.05
C ALA A 211 14.33 14.06 -0.18
N GLY A 212 15.05 13.91 0.96
CA GLY A 212 16.51 13.88 0.94
C GLY A 212 17.10 15.23 0.53
N SER A 213 17.85 15.85 1.35
CA SER A 213 18.30 17.23 1.47
C SER A 213 18.88 17.97 0.24
N GLN A 214 18.44 17.73 -0.98
CA GLN A 214 18.99 18.45 -2.12
C GLN A 214 18.41 19.86 -2.35
N THR A 215 17.18 20.13 -1.92
CA THR A 215 16.66 21.50 -1.78
C THR A 215 15.46 21.52 -0.83
N CYS A 216 15.42 22.45 0.13
CA CYS A 216 14.27 22.69 1.03
C CYS A 216 12.96 23.02 0.29
N GLU A 217 13.01 23.34 -0.99
CA GLU A 217 11.86 23.70 -1.80
C GLU A 217 11.08 22.51 -2.33
N THR A 218 11.76 21.36 -2.59
CA THR A 218 11.13 20.20 -3.24
C THR A 218 10.03 19.57 -2.39
N GLY A 219 10.26 19.37 -1.10
CA GLY A 219 9.27 18.79 -0.19
C GLY A 219 8.12 19.75 0.10
N THR A 220 8.38 21.04 0.23
CA THR A 220 7.35 22.06 0.41
C THR A 220 6.43 22.17 -0.80
N LEU A 221 6.99 22.18 -2.01
CA LEU A 221 6.20 22.19 -3.26
C LEU A 221 5.37 20.91 -3.40
N PHE A 222 5.96 19.76 -3.08
CA PHE A 222 5.24 18.49 -3.08
C PHE A 222 4.06 18.51 -2.11
N HIS A 223 4.26 19.01 -0.88
CA HIS A 223 3.19 19.15 0.11
C HIS A 223 2.08 20.09 -0.34
N GLN A 224 2.41 21.22 -0.98
CA GLN A 224 1.42 22.15 -1.52
C GLN A 224 0.52 21.47 -2.57
N LYS A 225 1.10 20.70 -3.49
CA LYS A 225 0.35 19.90 -4.48
C LYS A 225 -0.53 18.85 -3.82
N ILE A 226 -0.03 18.12 -2.80
CA ILE A 226 -0.83 17.16 -2.02
C ILE A 226 -2.08 17.84 -1.44
N LYS A 227 -1.94 19.03 -0.85
CA LYS A 227 -3.07 19.78 -0.28
C LYS A 227 -4.15 20.09 -1.31
N GLN A 228 -3.77 20.43 -2.55
CA GLN A 228 -4.71 20.72 -3.64
C GLN A 228 -5.57 19.50 -3.97
N CYS A 229 -5.00 18.31 -3.94
CA CYS A 229 -5.70 17.04 -4.20
C CYS A 229 -6.68 16.65 -3.09
N LYS A 230 -6.60 17.25 -1.89
CA LYS A 230 -7.37 16.86 -0.69
C LYS A 230 -7.29 15.35 -0.42
N PRO A 231 -6.14 14.83 0.00
CA PRO A 231 -5.93 13.39 0.13
C PRO A 231 -6.87 12.78 1.16
N GLY A 232 -7.32 11.57 0.88
CA GLY A 232 -8.01 10.68 1.78
C GLY A 232 -7.31 9.33 1.87
N TYR A 233 -7.84 8.45 2.70
CA TYR A 233 -7.39 7.08 2.88
C TYR A 233 -8.59 6.15 2.86
N PHE A 234 -8.47 4.98 2.23
CA PHE A 234 -9.60 4.07 2.08
C PHE A 234 -9.22 2.63 2.42
N LEU A 235 -10.25 1.86 2.78
CA LEU A 235 -10.24 0.40 2.75
C LEU A 235 -11.20 -0.07 1.66
N MET A 236 -10.70 -0.91 0.75
CA MET A 236 -11.53 -1.60 -0.23
C MET A 236 -11.27 -3.10 -0.12
N ILE A 237 -12.35 -3.89 -0.07
CA ILE A 237 -12.27 -5.35 -0.06
C ILE A 237 -13.06 -5.87 -1.25
N CYS A 238 -12.39 -6.64 -2.10
CA CYS A 238 -12.94 -7.20 -3.31
C CYS A 238 -12.89 -8.72 -3.27
N ARG A 239 -13.81 -9.38 -3.95
CA ARG A 239 -13.82 -10.82 -4.18
C ARG A 239 -13.68 -11.10 -5.66
N LYS A 240 -12.80 -12.04 -6.04
CA LYS A 240 -12.66 -12.49 -7.42
C LYS A 240 -13.90 -13.29 -7.81
N ASP A 241 -14.58 -12.91 -8.89
CA ASP A 241 -15.75 -13.63 -9.40
C ASP A 241 -15.34 -15.01 -9.94
N GLU A 242 -16.17 -16.02 -9.66
CA GLU A 242 -15.93 -17.41 -10.06
C GLU A 242 -16.15 -17.65 -11.56
N TYR A 243 -16.99 -16.83 -12.20
CA TYR A 243 -17.50 -17.05 -13.55
C TYR A 243 -17.14 -15.98 -14.56
N TYR A 244 -16.13 -15.17 -14.28
CA TYR A 244 -15.69 -14.15 -15.23
C TYR A 244 -14.71 -14.79 -16.23
N GLY A 245 -15.23 -15.24 -17.38
CA GLY A 245 -14.51 -15.85 -18.50
C GLY A 245 -14.57 -14.95 -19.73
#